data_cae022bee7bb1996821afd4e321703cb
#
_entry.id   cae022bee7bb1996821afd4e321703cb
#
_cell.length_a   1.000
_cell.length_b   1.000
_cell.length_c   1.000
_cell.angle_alpha   90.00
_cell.angle_beta   90.00
_cell.angle_gamma   90.00
#
_symmetry.space_group_name_H-M   'P 1'
#
loop_
_entity.id
_entity.type
_entity.pdbx_description
1 polymer ?
#
loop_
_entity_poly.entity_id
_entity_poly.type
_entity_poly.pdbx_seq_one_letter_code
_entity_poly.pdbx_strand_id
1 'polypeptide(L)'
;LPRAHTARVAVIGGLAKTMRYQGGGSSHVNPTFHRDLLTVLAEDYPDVKATFARGYRLKKDEVDEDFVSRALANAAESDVVIYCMGMPNGWESEGFDRTHLRLPGNQIDLLNRLAALGKPVVVFLFTGAPVLTDWAAKADALFAMYTAGQGVAEAMARLLFGRANPCGKLAETWPLALEHTPCSLTYPQKETAVYEEGVFVGYRYYDKKQMPVAYPFGFGLSYTDWQYSNLRLDKQHIRDTDTLTVQLDVTNTGRLPGKEIVELYVGNAPAGVPRPVKELRGFTKVFCTPGQTQTVTFTLNKRSFAYYHVGMHDWYAESGTYEILAGASSRDIRLRATVRMEATRVIPKTYDRFVTMGELMTLPAGQAVVQEMMAAYQMPAVSEEERQRRLNDEEDTEDVAMDYAAMGMDMPLCKVADMSGGAMTEETVRTIVAALNQ
;
A
#
# COMPACT_ATOMS: atom_id res chain seq x y z
N LEU A 1 -10.78 24.64 12.36
CA LEU A 1 -11.48 25.27 13.48
C LEU A 1 -12.25 26.50 13.00
N PRO A 2 -13.41 26.83 13.60
CA PRO A 2 -14.18 28.01 13.20
C PRO A 2 -13.32 29.27 13.33
N ARG A 3 -13.57 30.26 12.46
CA ARG A 3 -12.89 31.56 12.37
C ARG A 3 -13.08 32.46 13.59
N ALA A 4 -13.47 31.95 14.74
CA ALA A 4 -13.70 32.75 15.93
C ALA A 4 -12.34 33.15 16.51
N HIS A 5 -11.97 34.39 16.33
CA HIS A 5 -10.80 35.07 16.93
C HIS A 5 -10.78 35.03 18.47
N THR A 6 -11.68 34.32 19.12
CA THR A 6 -11.83 34.22 20.58
C THR A 6 -12.07 32.79 21.09
N ALA A 7 -11.71 31.76 20.31
CA ALA A 7 -11.91 30.37 20.73
C ALA A 7 -11.08 30.05 21.98
N ARG A 8 -11.71 29.43 22.97
CA ARG A 8 -11.04 28.86 24.12
C ARG A 8 -10.58 27.44 23.73
N VAL A 9 -9.28 27.20 23.78
CA VAL A 9 -8.67 25.97 23.32
C VAL A 9 -8.01 25.24 24.48
N ALA A 10 -8.44 24.03 24.79
CA ALA A 10 -7.72 23.15 25.71
C ALA A 10 -6.64 22.38 24.95
N VAL A 11 -5.37 22.68 25.21
CA VAL A 11 -4.24 21.91 24.71
C VAL A 11 -3.88 20.85 25.75
N ILE A 12 -4.08 19.58 25.37
CA ILE A 12 -3.91 18.44 26.27
C ILE A 12 -2.85 17.50 25.72
N GLY A 13 -2.01 16.98 26.60
CA GLY A 13 -0.95 16.03 26.29
C GLY A 13 0.44 16.63 26.44
N GLY A 14 1.34 15.87 27.11
CA GLY A 14 2.73 16.27 27.33
C GLY A 14 3.49 16.56 26.05
N LEU A 15 3.11 15.93 24.94
CA LEU A 15 3.70 16.12 23.62
C LEU A 15 3.41 17.49 22.99
N ALA A 16 2.51 18.29 23.55
CA ALA A 16 2.30 19.68 23.13
C ALA A 16 3.47 20.61 23.58
N LYS A 17 4.15 20.25 24.67
CA LYS A 17 5.33 20.98 25.20
C LYS A 17 6.64 20.28 24.88
N THR A 18 6.68 18.96 25.07
CA THR A 18 7.86 18.14 24.76
C THR A 18 7.59 17.44 23.45
N MET A 19 7.62 18.20 22.36
CA MET A 19 7.21 17.71 21.06
C MET A 19 8.17 16.65 20.53
N ARG A 20 7.60 15.58 19.98
CA ARG A 20 8.35 14.56 19.27
C ARG A 20 8.46 14.94 17.81
N TYR A 21 9.49 15.73 17.47
CA TYR A 21 9.70 16.23 16.10
C TYR A 21 10.75 15.43 15.31
N GLN A 22 11.46 14.52 15.96
CA GLN A 22 12.47 13.65 15.35
C GLN A 22 12.49 12.27 16.00
N GLY A 23 13.16 11.30 15.36
CA GLY A 23 13.33 9.96 15.89
C GLY A 23 14.31 9.91 17.05
N GLY A 24 14.41 8.75 17.70
CA GLY A 24 15.42 8.45 18.71
C GLY A 24 16.72 7.91 18.08
N GLY A 25 17.76 7.76 18.91
CA GLY A 25 19.04 7.16 18.49
C GLY A 25 19.88 8.06 17.59
N SER A 26 20.51 7.46 16.59
CA SER A 26 21.46 8.12 15.68
C SER A 26 20.82 9.14 14.73
N SER A 27 19.50 9.16 14.60
CA SER A 27 18.76 10.16 13.80
C SER A 27 18.65 11.53 14.51
N HIS A 28 19.12 11.65 15.72
CA HIS A 28 19.04 12.89 16.51
C HIS A 28 19.89 14.01 15.91
N VAL A 29 19.28 15.17 15.68
CA VAL A 29 19.95 16.39 15.20
C VAL A 29 19.68 17.54 16.14
N ASN A 30 20.59 18.51 16.21
CA ASN A 30 20.41 19.74 16.97
C ASN A 30 19.65 20.74 16.09
N PRO A 31 18.39 21.10 16.43
CA PRO A 31 17.63 22.05 15.65
C PRO A 31 18.20 23.46 15.80
N THR A 32 18.08 24.27 14.75
CA THR A 32 18.49 25.69 14.78
C THR A 32 17.50 26.53 15.56
N PHE A 33 16.25 26.10 15.62
CA PHE A 33 15.18 26.66 16.47
C PHE A 33 14.20 25.53 16.84
N HIS A 34 13.51 25.70 17.93
CA HIS A 34 12.42 24.84 18.33
C HIS A 34 11.48 25.61 19.26
N ARG A 35 10.20 25.69 18.88
CA ARG A 35 9.13 26.21 19.74
C ARG A 35 8.12 25.09 20.01
N ASP A 36 7.55 25.08 21.18
CA ASP A 36 6.42 24.21 21.50
C ASP A 36 5.09 24.85 21.01
N LEU A 37 4.02 24.04 20.99
CA LEU A 37 2.72 24.51 20.50
C LEU A 37 2.16 25.68 21.32
N LEU A 38 2.35 25.69 22.63
CA LEU A 38 1.83 26.77 23.49
C LEU A 38 2.56 28.09 23.24
N THR A 39 3.89 28.03 23.05
CA THR A 39 4.68 29.20 22.65
C THR A 39 4.19 29.78 21.31
N VAL A 40 3.99 28.91 20.30
CA VAL A 40 3.48 29.34 18.99
C VAL A 40 2.08 29.93 19.11
N LEU A 41 1.19 29.33 19.92
CA LEU A 41 -0.15 29.90 20.12
C LEU A 41 -0.13 31.25 20.79
N ALA A 42 0.73 31.43 21.80
CA ALA A 42 0.85 32.70 22.53
C ALA A 42 1.45 33.82 21.68
N GLU A 43 2.46 33.53 20.86
CA GLU A 43 3.18 34.53 20.06
C GLU A 43 2.50 34.83 18.72
N ASP A 44 2.06 33.80 17.98
CA ASP A 44 1.60 33.94 16.61
C ASP A 44 0.05 34.03 16.49
N TYR A 45 -0.67 33.67 17.58
CA TYR A 45 -2.15 33.62 17.65
C TYR A 45 -2.70 34.24 18.96
N PRO A 46 -2.38 35.50 19.30
CA PRO A 46 -2.67 36.09 20.61
C PRO A 46 -4.17 36.16 20.94
N ASP A 47 -5.04 36.11 19.94
CA ASP A 47 -6.49 36.09 20.14
C ASP A 47 -7.02 34.72 20.62
N VAL A 48 -6.21 33.66 20.56
CA VAL A 48 -6.57 32.31 21.00
C VAL A 48 -6.28 32.14 22.48
N LYS A 49 -7.32 31.88 23.26
CA LYS A 49 -7.19 31.62 24.71
C LYS A 49 -6.84 30.12 24.92
N ALA A 50 -5.53 29.79 24.90
CA ALA A 50 -5.07 28.44 25.10
C ALA A 50 -4.82 28.15 26.60
N THR A 51 -5.36 27.02 27.08
CA THR A 51 -5.02 26.42 28.38
C THR A 51 -4.26 25.13 28.16
N PHE A 52 -3.46 24.72 29.15
CA PHE A 52 -2.67 23.49 29.04
C PHE A 52 -2.91 22.55 30.21
N ALA A 53 -3.04 21.26 29.91
CA ALA A 53 -2.96 20.18 30.89
C ALA A 53 -2.16 18.99 30.35
N ARG A 54 -1.30 18.41 31.19
CA ARG A 54 -0.47 17.27 30.79
C ARG A 54 -1.31 16.04 30.41
N GLY A 55 -2.36 15.73 31.16
CA GLY A 55 -3.36 14.72 30.90
C GLY A 55 -2.93 13.27 31.14
N TYR A 56 -1.70 12.91 30.81
CA TYR A 56 -1.17 11.54 30.94
C TYR A 56 0.32 11.54 31.26
N ARG A 57 0.82 10.39 31.74
CA ARG A 57 2.27 10.14 31.92
C ARG A 57 2.88 9.75 30.58
N LEU A 58 3.93 10.46 30.15
CA LEU A 58 4.58 10.20 28.85
C LEU A 58 5.44 8.95 28.85
N LYS A 59 6.11 8.64 29.97
CA LYS A 59 7.08 7.54 30.06
C LYS A 59 6.54 6.26 30.66
N LYS A 60 5.33 6.27 31.20
CA LYS A 60 4.68 5.14 31.87
C LYS A 60 3.26 5.01 31.36
N ASP A 61 2.84 3.80 31.04
CA ASP A 61 1.47 3.48 30.66
C ASP A 61 0.59 3.21 31.89
N GLU A 62 0.50 4.23 32.75
CA GLU A 62 -0.32 4.21 33.98
C GLU A 62 -1.23 5.43 33.96
N VAL A 63 -2.50 5.25 34.29
CA VAL A 63 -3.45 6.35 34.44
C VAL A 63 -3.11 7.14 35.69
N ASP A 64 -2.95 8.46 35.55
CA ASP A 64 -2.77 9.40 36.64
C ASP A 64 -4.03 10.24 36.76
N GLU A 65 -4.88 9.95 37.73
CA GLU A 65 -6.20 10.56 37.89
C GLU A 65 -6.10 12.08 38.18
N ASP A 66 -5.01 12.56 38.80
CA ASP A 66 -4.80 14.00 38.99
C ASP A 66 -4.54 14.69 37.65
N PHE A 67 -3.74 14.08 36.77
CA PHE A 67 -3.51 14.60 35.42
C PHE A 67 -4.78 14.54 34.57
N VAL A 68 -5.51 13.44 34.65
CA VAL A 68 -6.78 13.24 33.94
C VAL A 68 -7.82 14.26 34.39
N SER A 69 -8.03 14.42 35.68
CA SER A 69 -9.03 15.35 36.24
C SER A 69 -8.76 16.81 35.80
N ARG A 70 -7.50 17.24 35.81
CA ARG A 70 -7.12 18.59 35.33
C ARG A 70 -7.34 18.73 33.83
N ALA A 71 -7.06 17.68 33.06
CA ALA A 71 -7.31 17.70 31.61
C ALA A 71 -8.80 17.80 31.28
N LEU A 72 -9.64 17.03 31.96
CA LEU A 72 -11.10 17.07 31.81
C LEU A 72 -11.68 18.42 32.21
N ALA A 73 -11.21 19.00 33.32
CA ALA A 73 -11.64 20.35 33.75
C ALA A 73 -11.32 21.40 32.69
N ASN A 74 -10.09 21.41 32.16
CA ASN A 74 -9.71 22.35 31.09
C ASN A 74 -10.53 22.12 29.82
N ALA A 75 -10.78 20.87 29.46
CA ALA A 75 -11.57 20.51 28.28
C ALA A 75 -13.04 20.97 28.42
N ALA A 76 -13.64 20.79 29.59
CA ALA A 76 -15.01 21.17 29.85
C ALA A 76 -15.26 22.70 29.66
N GLU A 77 -14.28 23.51 30.03
CA GLU A 77 -14.34 24.99 29.90
C GLU A 77 -13.94 25.52 28.52
N SER A 78 -13.52 24.62 27.59
CA SER A 78 -13.06 24.99 26.26
C SER A 78 -14.14 24.83 25.18
N ASP A 79 -13.92 25.46 24.03
CA ASP A 79 -14.76 25.31 22.85
C ASP A 79 -14.27 24.15 21.96
N VAL A 80 -12.97 23.77 22.08
CA VAL A 80 -12.32 22.69 21.34
C VAL A 80 -11.16 22.12 22.13
N VAL A 81 -10.93 20.85 22.01
CA VAL A 81 -9.80 20.13 22.60
C VAL A 81 -8.76 19.82 21.50
N ILE A 82 -7.52 20.23 21.71
CA ILE A 82 -6.36 19.82 20.93
C ILE A 82 -5.64 18.77 21.75
N TYR A 83 -5.70 17.53 21.31
CA TYR A 83 -5.08 16.40 22.00
C TYR A 83 -3.81 15.95 21.29
N CYS A 84 -2.65 16.19 21.92
CA CYS A 84 -1.34 15.75 21.45
C CYS A 84 -1.00 14.41 22.09
N MET A 85 -1.00 13.35 21.29
CA MET A 85 -0.72 11.99 21.73
C MET A 85 0.25 11.28 20.79
N GLY A 86 0.84 10.18 21.22
CA GLY A 86 1.77 9.44 20.37
C GLY A 86 2.70 8.51 21.12
N MET A 87 3.63 7.93 20.38
CA MET A 87 4.59 6.96 20.91
C MET A 87 5.69 7.64 21.73
N PRO A 88 5.95 7.19 22.95
CA PRO A 88 7.14 7.64 23.70
C PRO A 88 8.41 7.06 23.07
N ASN A 89 9.53 7.79 23.19
CA ASN A 89 10.83 7.32 22.65
C ASN A 89 11.25 5.94 23.19
N GLY A 90 10.85 5.60 24.41
CA GLY A 90 11.14 4.28 24.99
C GLY A 90 10.35 3.12 24.37
N TRP A 91 9.35 3.40 23.52
CA TRP A 91 8.52 2.40 22.84
C TRP A 91 8.83 2.30 21.36
N GLU A 92 9.47 3.31 20.81
CA GLU A 92 9.83 3.38 19.40
C GLU A 92 11.14 4.14 19.25
N SER A 93 12.23 3.40 19.08
CA SER A 93 13.59 3.92 18.96
C SER A 93 14.49 2.93 18.23
N GLU A 94 15.71 3.34 17.92
CA GLU A 94 16.75 2.47 17.41
C GLU A 94 17.18 1.44 18.47
N GLY A 95 17.52 0.22 18.04
CA GLY A 95 18.12 -0.82 18.88
C GLY A 95 17.16 -1.84 19.50
N PHE A 96 15.85 -1.73 19.27
CA PHE A 96 14.87 -2.74 19.68
C PHE A 96 13.65 -2.77 18.75
N ASP A 97 12.96 -3.91 18.74
CA ASP A 97 11.78 -4.12 17.90
C ASP A 97 10.50 -3.84 18.69
N ARG A 98 9.52 -3.29 18.00
CA ARG A 98 8.17 -3.14 18.54
C ARG A 98 7.47 -4.50 18.54
N THR A 99 6.88 -4.86 19.67
CA THR A 99 6.12 -6.11 19.83
C THR A 99 4.62 -5.94 19.52
N HIS A 100 4.15 -4.71 19.34
CA HIS A 100 2.76 -4.39 19.02
C HIS A 100 2.65 -3.01 18.36
N LEU A 101 1.51 -2.75 17.71
CA LEU A 101 1.19 -1.47 17.08
C LEU A 101 0.29 -0.56 17.94
N ARG A 102 0.08 -0.87 19.21
CA ARG A 102 -0.79 -0.10 20.11
C ARG A 102 -0.10 1.16 20.58
N LEU A 103 -0.89 2.20 20.81
CA LEU A 103 -0.50 3.36 21.62
C LEU A 103 -0.59 3.03 23.12
N PRO A 104 0.05 3.81 24.00
CA PRO A 104 -0.13 3.67 25.44
C PRO A 104 -1.59 3.74 25.86
N GLY A 105 -2.01 2.80 26.73
CA GLY A 105 -3.39 2.66 27.17
C GLY A 105 -3.90 3.88 27.93
N ASN A 106 -3.02 4.55 28.71
CA ASN A 106 -3.36 5.77 29.44
C ASN A 106 -3.73 6.93 28.52
N GLN A 107 -3.18 6.99 27.29
CA GLN A 107 -3.52 7.99 26.30
C GLN A 107 -4.88 7.69 25.65
N ILE A 108 -5.17 6.42 25.40
CA ILE A 108 -6.46 5.97 24.85
C ILE A 108 -7.58 6.15 25.88
N ASP A 109 -7.33 5.84 27.15
CA ASP A 109 -8.30 6.08 28.23
C ASP A 109 -8.69 7.56 28.29
N LEU A 110 -7.68 8.46 28.30
CA LEU A 110 -7.94 9.90 28.31
C LEU A 110 -8.71 10.35 27.06
N LEU A 111 -8.37 9.85 25.86
CA LEU A 111 -9.13 10.18 24.64
C LEU A 111 -10.61 9.80 24.77
N ASN A 112 -10.90 8.61 25.29
CA ASN A 112 -12.28 8.19 25.51
C ASN A 112 -13.04 9.11 26.46
N ARG A 113 -12.39 9.54 27.57
CA ARG A 113 -12.98 10.49 28.53
C ARG A 113 -13.16 11.89 27.97
N LEU A 114 -12.22 12.38 27.15
CA LEU A 114 -12.33 13.67 26.45
C LEU A 114 -13.47 13.67 25.44
N ALA A 115 -13.59 12.61 24.64
CA ALA A 115 -14.68 12.47 23.67
C ALA A 115 -16.05 12.41 24.34
N ALA A 116 -16.15 11.82 25.55
CA ALA A 116 -17.39 11.78 26.32
C ALA A 116 -17.91 13.15 26.78
N LEU A 117 -17.08 14.20 26.76
CA LEU A 117 -17.49 15.57 27.07
C LEU A 117 -18.34 16.22 25.96
N GLY A 118 -18.43 15.60 24.77
CA GLY A 118 -19.18 16.13 23.63
C GLY A 118 -18.57 17.41 23.03
N LYS A 119 -17.30 17.70 23.32
CA LYS A 119 -16.55 18.79 22.69
C LYS A 119 -15.80 18.27 21.47
N PRO A 120 -15.61 19.09 20.41
CA PRO A 120 -14.76 18.71 19.30
C PRO A 120 -13.34 18.36 19.77
N VAL A 121 -12.83 17.19 19.38
CA VAL A 121 -11.49 16.71 19.70
C VAL A 121 -10.66 16.62 18.43
N VAL A 122 -9.59 17.42 18.37
CA VAL A 122 -8.60 17.38 17.29
C VAL A 122 -7.36 16.66 17.81
N VAL A 123 -7.02 15.52 17.23
CA VAL A 123 -5.86 14.71 17.61
C VAL A 123 -4.67 15.02 16.71
N PHE A 124 -3.53 15.34 17.32
CA PHE A 124 -2.21 15.33 16.71
C PHE A 124 -1.45 14.12 17.19
N LEU A 125 -1.22 13.19 16.28
CA LEU A 125 -0.58 11.90 16.55
C LEU A 125 0.89 11.92 16.16
N PHE A 126 1.78 11.75 17.14
CA PHE A 126 3.23 11.69 16.96
C PHE A 126 3.72 10.25 17.03
N THR A 127 4.14 9.69 15.89
CA THR A 127 4.66 8.32 15.76
C THR A 127 5.65 8.27 14.60
N GLY A 128 6.65 7.40 14.66
CA GLY A 128 7.60 7.19 13.57
C GLY A 128 7.13 6.14 12.55
N ALA A 129 6.13 5.32 12.93
CA ALA A 129 5.60 4.23 12.13
C ALA A 129 4.08 4.07 12.38
N PRO A 130 3.35 3.23 11.64
CA PRO A 130 1.94 2.98 11.85
C PRO A 130 1.62 2.51 13.26
N VAL A 131 0.44 2.91 13.73
CA VAL A 131 -0.18 2.41 14.96
C VAL A 131 -1.60 1.94 14.68
N LEU A 132 -2.17 1.14 15.58
CA LEU A 132 -3.59 0.81 15.51
C LEU A 132 -4.42 2.07 15.73
N THR A 133 -5.47 2.23 14.93
CA THR A 133 -6.34 3.41 14.91
C THR A 133 -7.82 3.07 15.13
N ASP A 134 -8.10 1.99 15.82
CA ASP A 134 -9.44 1.57 16.25
C ASP A 134 -10.16 2.61 17.11
N TRP A 135 -9.40 3.48 17.73
CA TRP A 135 -9.87 4.64 18.52
C TRP A 135 -10.17 5.89 17.66
N ALA A 136 -9.79 5.93 16.37
CA ALA A 136 -9.83 7.16 15.56
C ALA A 136 -11.22 7.78 15.45
N ALA A 137 -12.29 6.99 15.52
CA ALA A 137 -13.68 7.48 15.52
C ALA A 137 -14.04 8.34 16.75
N LYS A 138 -13.18 8.42 17.76
CA LYS A 138 -13.33 9.30 18.92
C LYS A 138 -12.80 10.72 18.67
N ALA A 139 -12.09 10.93 17.57
CA ALA A 139 -11.56 12.23 17.16
C ALA A 139 -12.39 12.82 16.02
N ASP A 140 -12.72 14.12 16.10
CA ASP A 140 -13.38 14.84 15.00
C ASP A 140 -12.40 15.17 13.87
N ALA A 141 -11.11 15.27 14.19
CA ALA A 141 -10.04 15.40 13.22
C ALA A 141 -8.76 14.70 13.73
N LEU A 142 -8.05 14.04 12.83
CA LEU A 142 -6.80 13.31 13.11
C LEU A 142 -5.71 13.76 12.15
N PHE A 143 -4.58 14.24 12.70
CA PHE A 143 -3.38 14.57 11.97
C PHE A 143 -2.26 13.59 12.33
N ALA A 144 -1.79 12.81 11.36
CA ALA A 144 -0.59 12.00 11.49
C ALA A 144 0.65 12.90 11.30
N MET A 145 1.29 13.26 12.41
CA MET A 145 2.40 14.21 12.40
C MET A 145 3.74 13.54 12.10
N TYR A 146 3.84 12.24 12.30
CA TYR A 146 5.11 11.52 12.22
C TYR A 146 6.19 12.22 13.07
N THR A 147 7.43 12.30 12.55
CA THR A 147 8.55 13.08 13.08
C THR A 147 8.79 14.29 12.18
N ALA A 148 7.90 15.29 12.29
CA ALA A 148 7.72 16.36 11.29
C ALA A 148 8.82 17.45 11.28
N GLY A 149 9.87 17.32 12.08
CA GLY A 149 10.98 18.26 12.12
C GLY A 149 10.76 19.47 13.02
N GLN A 150 11.73 20.38 13.07
CA GLN A 150 11.79 21.48 14.04
C GLN A 150 10.61 22.49 13.94
N GLY A 151 10.01 22.64 12.76
CA GLY A 151 8.86 23.54 12.55
C GLY A 151 7.48 22.91 12.76
N VAL A 152 7.40 21.82 13.52
CA VAL A 152 6.14 21.05 13.71
C VAL A 152 5.05 21.86 14.40
N ALA A 153 5.38 22.68 15.40
CA ALA A 153 4.41 23.48 16.13
C ALA A 153 3.77 24.56 15.24
N GLU A 154 4.57 25.22 14.44
CA GLU A 154 4.11 26.21 13.45
C GLU A 154 3.18 25.54 12.40
N ALA A 155 3.56 24.35 11.94
CA ALA A 155 2.74 23.60 11.00
C ALA A 155 1.38 23.21 11.61
N MET A 156 1.38 22.70 12.85
CA MET A 156 0.15 22.38 13.59
C MET A 156 -0.77 23.58 13.71
N ALA A 157 -0.26 24.73 14.18
CA ALA A 157 -1.04 25.95 14.33
C ALA A 157 -1.59 26.46 12.99
N ARG A 158 -0.79 26.44 11.92
CA ARG A 158 -1.24 26.84 10.58
C ARG A 158 -2.34 25.94 10.04
N LEU A 159 -2.29 24.64 10.26
CA LEU A 159 -3.33 23.68 9.89
C LEU A 159 -4.60 23.90 10.72
N LEU A 160 -4.47 24.02 12.06
CA LEU A 160 -5.59 24.24 12.97
C LEU A 160 -6.43 25.45 12.59
N PHE A 161 -5.78 26.57 12.28
CA PHE A 161 -6.44 27.84 12.02
C PHE A 161 -6.63 28.14 10.53
N GLY A 162 -6.44 27.15 9.66
CA GLY A 162 -6.71 27.26 8.23
C GLY A 162 -5.76 28.21 7.47
N ARG A 163 -4.60 28.57 8.06
CA ARG A 163 -3.53 29.30 7.36
C ARG A 163 -2.75 28.40 6.39
N ALA A 164 -2.92 27.09 6.51
CA ALA A 164 -2.45 26.09 5.56
C ALA A 164 -3.54 25.04 5.34
N ASN A 165 -3.63 24.54 4.11
CA ASN A 165 -4.48 23.41 3.76
C ASN A 165 -3.63 22.13 3.80
N PRO A 166 -4.05 21.05 4.50
CA PRO A 166 -3.31 19.81 4.52
C PRO A 166 -3.20 19.21 3.11
N CYS A 167 -2.03 18.71 2.76
CA CYS A 167 -1.74 18.13 1.47
C CYS A 167 -0.72 16.96 1.56
N GLY A 168 -0.47 16.47 2.76
CA GLY A 168 0.37 15.31 3.01
C GLY A 168 -0.37 14.03 2.64
N LYS A 169 0.37 13.05 2.12
CA LYS A 169 -0.12 11.70 1.85
C LYS A 169 0.70 10.70 2.67
N LEU A 170 0.05 9.64 3.15
CA LEU A 170 0.74 8.58 3.88
C LEU A 170 1.75 7.87 2.95
N ALA A 171 3.00 7.79 3.39
CA ALA A 171 4.08 7.11 2.67
C ALA A 171 4.08 5.58 2.87
N GLU A 172 3.12 5.08 3.65
CA GLU A 172 2.98 3.67 3.97
C GLU A 172 1.51 3.30 4.21
N THR A 173 1.20 2.01 4.15
CA THR A 173 -0.13 1.49 4.48
C THR A 173 -0.22 1.29 5.99
N TRP A 174 -1.30 1.73 6.62
CA TRP A 174 -1.59 1.48 8.03
C TRP A 174 -2.46 0.23 8.17
N PRO A 175 -1.94 -0.85 8.77
CA PRO A 175 -2.68 -2.10 8.91
C PRO A 175 -3.71 -2.01 10.04
N LEU A 176 -4.65 -2.97 10.05
CA LEU A 176 -5.62 -3.15 11.14
C LEU A 176 -5.07 -4.00 12.29
N ALA A 177 -3.99 -4.75 12.06
CA ALA A 177 -3.36 -5.61 13.05
C ALA A 177 -1.86 -5.80 12.69
N LEU A 178 -1.03 -6.14 13.68
CA LEU A 178 0.39 -6.45 13.45
C LEU A 178 0.54 -7.69 12.56
N GLU A 179 -0.32 -8.69 12.78
CA GLU A 179 -0.36 -9.95 12.05
C GLU A 179 -0.70 -9.77 10.56
N HIS A 180 -1.20 -8.60 10.17
CA HIS A 180 -1.46 -8.25 8.78
C HIS A 180 -0.21 -7.76 8.03
N THR A 181 0.92 -7.58 8.70
CA THR A 181 2.16 -7.14 8.03
C THR A 181 2.79 -8.27 7.19
N PRO A 182 3.46 -7.96 6.07
CA PRO A 182 3.98 -8.98 5.15
C PRO A 182 4.95 -9.97 5.81
N CYS A 183 5.74 -9.52 6.79
CA CYS A 183 6.75 -10.32 7.48
C CYS A 183 6.27 -10.95 8.79
N SER A 184 4.98 -10.90 9.12
CA SER A 184 4.44 -11.30 10.42
C SER A 184 4.69 -12.77 10.80
N LEU A 185 4.87 -13.65 9.80
CA LEU A 185 5.13 -15.06 10.05
C LEU A 185 6.61 -15.38 10.28
N THR A 186 7.52 -14.54 9.76
CA THR A 186 8.95 -14.84 9.72
C THR A 186 9.79 -13.87 10.56
N TYR A 187 9.21 -12.80 11.08
CA TYR A 187 9.91 -11.82 11.91
C TYR A 187 9.52 -11.98 13.41
N PRO A 188 10.48 -11.90 14.34
CA PRO A 188 11.93 -11.79 14.16
C PRO A 188 12.62 -13.14 13.88
N GLN A 189 13.68 -13.10 13.07
CA GLN A 189 14.54 -14.27 12.80
C GLN A 189 15.87 -14.10 13.54
N LYS A 190 16.36 -15.19 14.13
CA LYS A 190 17.54 -15.11 15.02
C LYS A 190 18.87 -15.16 14.28
N GLU A 191 19.01 -16.01 13.26
CA GLU A 191 20.30 -16.28 12.62
C GLU A 191 20.37 -15.70 11.22
N THR A 192 19.28 -15.82 10.44
CA THR A 192 19.23 -15.36 9.05
C THR A 192 17.95 -14.60 8.82
N ALA A 193 18.07 -13.35 8.37
CA ALA A 193 16.90 -12.56 7.93
C ALA A 193 16.55 -12.95 6.49
N VAL A 194 15.40 -13.58 6.30
CA VAL A 194 14.87 -13.96 4.99
C VAL A 194 13.77 -12.99 4.58
N TYR A 195 13.93 -12.34 3.44
CA TYR A 195 12.96 -11.38 2.88
C TYR A 195 11.96 -12.15 2.00
N GLU A 196 11.13 -13.00 2.64
CA GLU A 196 10.18 -13.89 1.97
C GLU A 196 9.09 -13.15 1.18
N GLU A 197 8.77 -11.93 1.60
CA GLU A 197 7.80 -11.08 0.92
C GLU A 197 8.24 -10.64 -0.48
N GLY A 198 9.54 -10.68 -0.79
CA GLY A 198 10.11 -10.30 -2.07
C GLY A 198 9.66 -8.88 -2.50
N VAL A 199 8.98 -8.76 -3.65
CA VAL A 199 8.45 -7.47 -4.14
C VAL A 199 7.14 -7.05 -3.48
N PHE A 200 6.53 -7.91 -2.66
CA PHE A 200 5.23 -7.66 -2.03
C PHE A 200 5.38 -6.97 -0.67
N VAL A 201 5.93 -5.76 -0.67
CA VAL A 201 6.07 -4.91 0.51
C VAL A 201 5.04 -3.76 0.48
N GLY A 202 4.60 -3.30 1.66
CA GLY A 202 3.65 -2.20 1.81
C GLY A 202 2.36 -2.44 1.02
N TYR A 203 1.85 -1.41 0.31
CA TYR A 203 0.59 -1.47 -0.42
C TYR A 203 0.56 -2.59 -1.49
N ARG A 204 1.71 -2.99 -2.04
CA ARG A 204 1.80 -4.07 -3.04
C ARG A 204 1.31 -5.40 -2.47
N TYR A 205 1.64 -5.67 -1.21
CA TYR A 205 1.18 -6.84 -0.47
C TYR A 205 -0.31 -6.75 -0.16
N TYR A 206 -0.73 -5.67 0.51
CA TYR A 206 -2.12 -5.51 0.94
C TYR A 206 -3.10 -5.50 -0.24
N ASP A 207 -2.73 -4.88 -1.36
CA ASP A 207 -3.56 -4.84 -2.56
C ASP A 207 -3.59 -6.21 -3.27
N LYS A 208 -2.46 -6.93 -3.34
CA LYS A 208 -2.42 -8.28 -3.91
C LYS A 208 -3.27 -9.26 -3.13
N LYS A 209 -3.26 -9.16 -1.80
CA LYS A 209 -4.08 -9.98 -0.89
C LYS A 209 -5.52 -9.48 -0.75
N GLN A 210 -5.86 -8.33 -1.33
CA GLN A 210 -7.15 -7.65 -1.12
C GLN A 210 -7.50 -7.47 0.37
N MET A 211 -6.48 -7.29 1.20
CA MET A 211 -6.59 -7.23 2.65
C MET A 211 -7.13 -5.87 3.08
N PRO A 212 -8.11 -5.79 3.99
CA PRO A 212 -8.56 -4.52 4.55
C PRO A 212 -7.43 -3.83 5.33
N VAL A 213 -7.42 -2.50 5.27
CA VAL A 213 -6.43 -1.66 5.95
C VAL A 213 -7.12 -0.47 6.63
N ALA A 214 -6.51 0.09 7.65
CA ALA A 214 -7.02 1.30 8.30
C ALA A 214 -6.89 2.50 7.36
N TYR A 215 -5.71 2.70 6.78
CA TYR A 215 -5.46 3.74 5.76
C TYR A 215 -4.51 3.19 4.69
N PRO A 216 -4.86 3.32 3.40
CA PRO A 216 -3.98 2.87 2.32
C PRO A 216 -2.78 3.81 2.13
N PHE A 217 -1.73 3.31 1.48
CA PHE A 217 -0.65 4.15 0.96
C PHE A 217 -1.22 5.28 0.09
N GLY A 218 -0.69 6.49 0.25
CA GLY A 218 -1.17 7.67 -0.47
C GLY A 218 -2.41 8.33 0.13
N PHE A 219 -3.03 7.78 1.19
CA PHE A 219 -4.18 8.40 1.82
C PHE A 219 -3.83 9.76 2.44
N GLY A 220 -4.71 10.73 2.26
CA GLY A 220 -4.64 12.04 2.89
C GLY A 220 -5.80 12.91 2.46
N LEU A 221 -6.38 13.65 3.43
CA LEU A 221 -7.50 14.55 3.22
C LEU A 221 -7.04 16.00 3.01
N SER A 222 -7.94 16.81 2.49
CA SER A 222 -7.74 18.23 2.24
C SER A 222 -8.93 19.02 2.79
N TYR A 223 -8.77 20.33 2.99
CA TYR A 223 -9.88 21.24 3.29
C TYR A 223 -10.62 21.72 2.03
N THR A 224 -10.24 21.18 0.85
CA THR A 224 -10.88 21.45 -0.43
C THR A 224 -11.08 20.14 -1.19
N ASP A 225 -11.85 20.18 -2.27
CA ASP A 225 -12.21 19.02 -3.06
C ASP A 225 -11.48 19.01 -4.40
N TRP A 226 -11.23 17.82 -4.96
CA TRP A 226 -10.43 17.62 -6.15
C TRP A 226 -11.14 16.75 -7.16
N GLN A 227 -11.18 17.19 -8.40
CA GLN A 227 -11.63 16.41 -9.55
C GLN A 227 -10.46 16.10 -10.48
N TYR A 228 -10.34 14.84 -10.91
CA TYR A 228 -9.42 14.40 -11.94
C TYR A 228 -10.22 14.15 -13.22
N SER A 229 -9.65 14.55 -14.37
CA SER A 229 -10.31 14.41 -15.66
C SER A 229 -9.28 14.32 -16.80
N ASN A 230 -9.77 14.00 -18.00
CA ASN A 230 -9.01 14.08 -19.25
C ASN A 230 -7.67 13.32 -19.21
N LEU A 231 -7.67 12.09 -18.70
CA LEU A 231 -6.50 11.21 -18.80
C LEU A 231 -6.24 10.86 -20.26
N ARG A 232 -5.07 11.23 -20.76
CA ARG A 232 -4.65 11.02 -22.14
C ARG A 232 -3.25 10.50 -22.22
N LEU A 233 -3.03 9.60 -23.15
CA LEU A 233 -1.74 9.02 -23.51
C LEU A 233 -1.34 9.54 -24.89
N ASP A 234 -0.09 9.91 -25.09
CA ASP A 234 0.42 10.32 -26.41
C ASP A 234 0.49 9.16 -27.41
N LYS A 235 0.51 7.91 -26.91
CA LYS A 235 0.53 6.68 -27.69
C LYS A 235 -0.31 5.60 -27.04
N GLN A 236 -0.98 4.76 -27.85
CA GLN A 236 -1.69 3.57 -27.37
C GLN A 236 -0.88 2.29 -27.56
N HIS A 237 0.15 2.32 -28.41
CA HIS A 237 1.08 1.24 -28.68
C HIS A 237 2.50 1.76 -28.55
N ILE A 238 3.32 1.08 -27.78
CA ILE A 238 4.73 1.45 -27.52
C ILE A 238 5.61 0.21 -27.58
N ARG A 239 6.88 0.43 -27.90
CA ARG A 239 7.95 -0.55 -27.65
C ARG A 239 8.60 -0.27 -26.30
N ASP A 240 9.29 -1.26 -25.74
CA ASP A 240 10.05 -1.10 -24.49
C ASP A 240 11.23 -0.13 -24.61
N THR A 241 11.56 0.32 -25.82
CA THR A 241 12.54 1.38 -26.11
C THR A 241 11.94 2.78 -26.16
N ASP A 242 10.61 2.89 -26.19
CA ASP A 242 9.90 4.17 -26.26
C ASP A 242 9.69 4.80 -24.88
N THR A 243 9.32 6.06 -24.89
CA THR A 243 8.72 6.75 -23.76
C THR A 243 7.23 6.97 -24.02
N LEU A 244 6.45 6.93 -22.95
CA LEU A 244 5.01 7.22 -22.93
C LEU A 244 4.78 8.49 -22.14
N THR A 245 4.14 9.49 -22.75
CA THR A 245 3.69 10.69 -22.04
C THR A 245 2.25 10.51 -21.58
N VAL A 246 2.05 10.67 -20.28
CA VAL A 246 0.73 10.58 -19.63
C VAL A 246 0.36 11.97 -19.13
N GLN A 247 -0.82 12.46 -19.51
CA GLN A 247 -1.35 13.73 -19.02
C GLN A 247 -2.74 13.55 -18.46
N LEU A 248 -3.06 14.34 -17.43
CA LEU A 248 -4.41 14.47 -16.89
C LEU A 248 -4.60 15.87 -16.33
N ASP A 249 -5.87 16.24 -16.13
CA ASP A 249 -6.24 17.53 -15.58
C ASP A 249 -6.73 17.36 -14.14
N VAL A 250 -6.30 18.28 -13.25
CA VAL A 250 -6.66 18.32 -11.84
C VAL A 250 -7.32 19.65 -11.55
N THR A 251 -8.56 19.61 -11.10
CA THR A 251 -9.38 20.80 -10.79
C THR A 251 -9.66 20.88 -9.29
N ASN A 252 -9.42 22.04 -8.70
CA ASN A 252 -9.91 22.32 -7.35
C ASN A 252 -11.40 22.71 -7.45
N THR A 253 -12.27 21.80 -7.02
CA THR A 253 -13.74 22.01 -7.03
C THR A 253 -14.31 22.54 -5.73
N GLY A 254 -13.46 22.67 -4.69
CA GLY A 254 -13.85 23.17 -3.40
C GLY A 254 -13.72 24.71 -3.29
N ARG A 255 -13.76 25.20 -2.06
CA ARG A 255 -13.84 26.64 -1.76
C ARG A 255 -12.53 27.27 -1.27
N LEU A 256 -11.52 26.47 -1.00
CA LEU A 256 -10.22 26.92 -0.47
C LEU A 256 -9.08 26.58 -1.43
N PRO A 257 -8.06 27.44 -1.52
CA PRO A 257 -6.86 27.08 -2.26
C PRO A 257 -6.17 25.89 -1.58
N GLY A 258 -5.57 25.01 -2.38
CA GLY A 258 -4.94 23.82 -1.85
C GLY A 258 -3.89 23.24 -2.78
N LYS A 259 -3.22 22.22 -2.27
CA LYS A 259 -2.31 21.37 -3.05
C LYS A 259 -2.84 19.95 -3.07
N GLU A 260 -2.76 19.31 -4.23
CA GLU A 260 -3.06 17.90 -4.41
C GLU A 260 -1.82 17.14 -4.86
N ILE A 261 -1.69 15.89 -4.40
CA ILE A 261 -0.68 14.97 -4.91
C ILE A 261 -1.38 13.93 -5.77
N VAL A 262 -1.02 13.94 -7.05
CA VAL A 262 -1.46 12.93 -8.01
C VAL A 262 -0.45 11.80 -8.01
N GLU A 263 -0.91 10.58 -7.82
CA GLU A 263 -0.13 9.36 -7.88
C GLU A 263 -0.44 8.61 -9.18
N LEU A 264 0.60 8.26 -9.94
CA LEU A 264 0.50 7.50 -11.18
C LEU A 264 1.03 6.10 -10.98
N TYR A 265 0.18 5.11 -11.26
CA TYR A 265 0.51 3.70 -11.15
C TYR A 265 0.49 3.02 -12.52
N VAL A 266 1.31 1.99 -12.68
CA VAL A 266 1.23 1.03 -13.76
C VAL A 266 0.77 -0.30 -13.19
N GLY A 267 -0.31 -0.83 -13.73
CA GLY A 267 -0.95 -2.06 -13.29
C GLY A 267 -1.19 -3.06 -14.41
N ASN A 268 -1.82 -4.16 -14.04
CA ASN A 268 -2.21 -5.25 -14.97
C ASN A 268 -1.05 -5.71 -15.86
N ALA A 269 0.16 -5.83 -15.27
CA ALA A 269 1.31 -6.34 -16.00
C ALA A 269 1.06 -7.79 -16.45
N PRO A 270 1.58 -8.19 -17.63
CA PRO A 270 1.49 -9.58 -18.09
C PRO A 270 1.99 -10.59 -17.03
N ALA A 271 1.46 -11.80 -17.06
CA ALA A 271 1.53 -12.76 -15.96
C ALA A 271 2.76 -13.71 -16.01
N GLY A 272 3.81 -13.40 -16.77
CA GLY A 272 4.99 -14.27 -16.89
C GLY A 272 5.71 -14.54 -15.56
N VAL A 273 5.60 -13.60 -14.60
CA VAL A 273 6.10 -13.74 -13.23
C VAL A 273 5.11 -13.15 -12.23
N PRO A 274 5.08 -13.59 -10.95
CA PRO A 274 4.27 -12.98 -9.91
C PRO A 274 4.64 -11.50 -9.73
N ARG A 275 3.66 -10.59 -9.94
CA ARG A 275 3.85 -9.15 -9.79
C ARG A 275 2.76 -8.53 -8.93
N PRO A 276 3.03 -7.35 -8.32
CA PRO A 276 2.01 -6.53 -7.69
C PRO A 276 0.89 -6.17 -8.68
N VAL A 277 -0.34 -6.00 -8.18
CA VAL A 277 -1.49 -5.61 -9.03
C VAL A 277 -1.28 -4.25 -9.69
N LYS A 278 -0.52 -3.37 -9.04
CA LYS A 278 -0.05 -2.08 -9.57
C LYS A 278 1.18 -1.60 -8.81
N GLU A 279 1.96 -0.73 -9.44
CA GLU A 279 3.17 -0.14 -8.86
C GLU A 279 3.20 1.36 -9.12
N LEU A 280 3.51 2.16 -8.09
CA LEU A 280 3.70 3.60 -8.22
C LEU A 280 4.89 3.88 -9.15
N ARG A 281 4.66 4.65 -10.19
CA ARG A 281 5.68 5.00 -11.21
C ARG A 281 5.91 6.49 -11.34
N GLY A 282 5.08 7.30 -10.72
CA GLY A 282 5.25 8.73 -10.64
C GLY A 282 4.30 9.37 -9.66
N PHE A 283 4.67 10.52 -9.16
CA PHE A 283 3.79 11.38 -8.38
C PHE A 283 4.18 12.84 -8.60
N THR A 284 3.21 13.74 -8.46
CA THR A 284 3.46 15.17 -8.54
C THR A 284 2.50 15.93 -7.64
N LYS A 285 2.93 17.10 -7.17
CA LYS A 285 2.13 17.99 -6.35
C LYS A 285 1.79 19.25 -7.12
N VAL A 286 0.50 19.56 -7.25
CA VAL A 286 0.01 20.76 -7.91
C VAL A 286 -0.69 21.68 -6.91
N PHE A 287 -0.64 22.98 -7.16
CA PHE A 287 -1.39 23.98 -6.39
C PHE A 287 -2.50 24.58 -7.27
N CYS A 288 -3.73 24.61 -6.78
CA CYS A 288 -4.84 25.25 -7.47
C CYS A 288 -5.66 26.12 -6.51
N THR A 289 -6.06 27.29 -6.98
CA THR A 289 -7.11 28.09 -6.38
C THR A 289 -8.49 27.50 -6.70
N PRO A 290 -9.57 27.85 -5.97
CA PRO A 290 -10.92 27.41 -6.27
C PRO A 290 -11.30 27.62 -7.74
N GLY A 291 -11.82 26.57 -8.39
CA GLY A 291 -12.18 26.55 -9.80
C GLY A 291 -11.01 26.43 -10.80
N GLN A 292 -9.76 26.52 -10.33
CA GLN A 292 -8.60 26.39 -11.19
C GLN A 292 -8.33 24.93 -11.56
N THR A 293 -7.99 24.71 -12.83
CA THR A 293 -7.51 23.46 -13.39
C THR A 293 -6.04 23.56 -13.75
N GLN A 294 -5.26 22.52 -13.43
CA GLN A 294 -3.90 22.35 -13.90
C GLN A 294 -3.73 21.00 -14.58
N THR A 295 -3.00 20.98 -15.70
CA THR A 295 -2.60 19.75 -16.36
C THR A 295 -1.29 19.26 -15.75
N VAL A 296 -1.28 18.00 -15.31
CA VAL A 296 -0.07 17.30 -14.88
C VAL A 296 0.41 16.37 -15.98
N THR A 297 1.74 16.22 -16.07
CA THR A 297 2.40 15.39 -17.08
C THR A 297 3.39 14.46 -16.43
N PHE A 298 3.34 13.20 -16.82
CA PHE A 298 4.32 12.17 -16.45
C PHE A 298 4.96 11.58 -17.68
N THR A 299 6.22 11.20 -17.57
CA THR A 299 6.93 10.46 -18.61
C THR A 299 7.31 9.09 -18.06
N LEU A 300 6.80 8.04 -18.69
CA LEU A 300 7.10 6.65 -18.39
C LEU A 300 8.08 6.08 -19.41
N ASN A 301 9.10 5.39 -18.93
CA ASN A 301 10.10 4.71 -19.74
C ASN A 301 10.05 3.20 -19.51
N LYS A 302 10.96 2.42 -20.10
CA LYS A 302 11.07 0.96 -19.93
C LYS A 302 10.96 0.52 -18.47
N ARG A 303 11.66 1.20 -17.54
CA ARG A 303 11.67 0.86 -16.11
C ARG A 303 10.30 0.97 -15.44
N SER A 304 9.42 1.79 -16.00
CA SER A 304 8.06 1.95 -15.46
C SER A 304 7.19 0.70 -15.67
N PHE A 305 7.54 -0.15 -16.64
CA PHE A 305 6.81 -1.37 -17.00
C PHE A 305 7.57 -2.66 -16.62
N ALA A 306 8.87 -2.56 -16.38
CA ALA A 306 9.79 -3.67 -16.24
C ALA A 306 9.83 -4.27 -14.84
N TYR A 307 10.22 -5.55 -14.79
CA TYR A 307 10.77 -6.22 -13.63
C TYR A 307 12.23 -6.63 -13.90
N TYR A 308 13.00 -6.91 -12.85
CA TYR A 308 14.35 -7.40 -13.02
C TYR A 308 14.32 -8.91 -13.32
N HIS A 309 14.81 -9.29 -14.49
CA HIS A 309 14.88 -10.69 -14.92
C HIS A 309 16.27 -11.26 -14.60
N VAL A 310 16.33 -12.18 -13.64
CA VAL A 310 17.59 -12.72 -13.11
C VAL A 310 18.44 -13.39 -14.21
N GLY A 311 17.83 -14.24 -15.06
CA GLY A 311 18.56 -14.95 -16.12
C GLY A 311 19.11 -14.04 -17.24
N MET A 312 18.54 -12.85 -17.42
CA MET A 312 19.02 -11.85 -18.37
C MET A 312 19.98 -10.83 -17.73
N HIS A 313 20.10 -10.82 -16.41
CA HIS A 313 20.81 -9.82 -15.63
C HIS A 313 20.41 -8.37 -16.01
N ASP A 314 19.13 -8.16 -16.36
CA ASP A 314 18.62 -6.88 -16.84
C ASP A 314 17.12 -6.69 -16.54
N TRP A 315 16.67 -5.45 -16.71
CA TRP A 315 15.26 -5.05 -16.63
C TRP A 315 14.52 -5.43 -17.90
N TYR A 316 13.44 -6.17 -17.75
CA TYR A 316 12.61 -6.67 -18.82
C TYR A 316 11.18 -6.15 -18.70
N ALA A 317 10.69 -5.51 -19.78
CA ALA A 317 9.30 -5.11 -19.93
C ALA A 317 8.65 -6.10 -20.90
N GLU A 318 7.70 -6.87 -20.40
CA GLU A 318 7.04 -7.95 -21.13
C GLU A 318 6.01 -7.40 -22.12
N SER A 319 5.85 -8.06 -23.27
CA SER A 319 4.79 -7.72 -24.23
C SER A 319 3.42 -7.96 -23.63
N GLY A 320 2.48 -7.03 -23.82
CA GLY A 320 1.11 -7.17 -23.35
C GLY A 320 0.43 -5.84 -23.11
N THR A 321 -0.73 -5.89 -22.47
CA THR A 321 -1.53 -4.70 -22.15
C THR A 321 -1.33 -4.32 -20.69
N TYR A 322 -0.94 -3.07 -20.47
CA TYR A 322 -0.77 -2.47 -19.15
C TYR A 322 -1.85 -1.43 -18.88
N GLU A 323 -2.25 -1.30 -17.62
CA GLU A 323 -3.12 -0.22 -17.17
C GLU A 323 -2.28 0.96 -16.65
N ILE A 324 -2.67 2.17 -17.04
CA ILE A 324 -2.18 3.44 -16.50
C ILE A 324 -3.28 3.98 -15.58
N LEU A 325 -2.94 4.13 -14.30
CA LEU A 325 -3.89 4.42 -13.24
C LEU A 325 -3.50 5.71 -12.55
N ALA A 326 -4.37 6.73 -12.57
CA ALA A 326 -4.16 7.96 -11.82
C ALA A 326 -5.07 7.97 -10.58
N GLY A 327 -4.47 8.16 -9.41
CA GLY A 327 -5.17 8.10 -8.13
C GLY A 327 -4.75 9.18 -7.15
N ALA A 328 -5.58 9.37 -6.14
CA ALA A 328 -5.29 10.17 -4.96
C ALA A 328 -4.68 9.32 -3.83
N SER A 329 -4.73 8.00 -3.97
CA SER A 329 -4.07 7.01 -3.13
C SER A 329 -4.00 5.67 -3.89
N SER A 330 -3.31 4.67 -3.32
CA SER A 330 -3.27 3.31 -3.90
C SER A 330 -4.66 2.66 -4.05
N ARG A 331 -5.67 3.13 -3.32
CA ARG A 331 -7.05 2.60 -3.38
C ARG A 331 -8.10 3.60 -3.86
N ASP A 332 -7.74 4.86 -4.03
CA ASP A 332 -8.59 5.88 -4.66
C ASP A 332 -8.09 6.14 -6.09
N ILE A 333 -8.34 5.18 -6.98
CA ILE A 333 -8.00 5.30 -8.40
C ILE A 333 -9.16 5.98 -9.12
N ARG A 334 -8.91 7.18 -9.63
CA ARG A 334 -9.92 8.05 -10.23
C ARG A 334 -9.99 7.96 -11.75
N LEU A 335 -8.86 7.71 -12.42
CA LEU A 335 -8.81 7.60 -13.88
C LEU A 335 -8.02 6.37 -14.29
N ARG A 336 -8.41 5.78 -15.43
CA ARG A 336 -7.79 4.59 -16.02
C ARG A 336 -7.63 4.74 -17.51
N ALA A 337 -6.51 4.26 -18.06
CA ALA A 337 -6.27 4.10 -19.49
C ALA A 337 -5.44 2.83 -19.71
N THR A 338 -5.36 2.37 -20.94
CA THR A 338 -4.56 1.19 -21.29
C THR A 338 -3.54 1.54 -22.37
N VAL A 339 -2.40 0.85 -22.34
CA VAL A 339 -1.36 0.92 -23.35
C VAL A 339 -0.88 -0.49 -23.68
N ARG A 340 -0.66 -0.78 -24.95
CA ARG A 340 -0.07 -2.03 -25.42
C ARG A 340 1.44 -1.85 -25.58
N MET A 341 2.19 -2.72 -24.91
CA MET A 341 3.63 -2.80 -24.97
C MET A 341 4.08 -3.93 -25.90
N GLU A 342 5.08 -3.68 -26.72
CA GLU A 342 5.81 -4.69 -27.49
C GLU A 342 7.27 -4.72 -27.00
N ALA A 343 7.68 -5.84 -26.43
CA ALA A 343 9.07 -6.06 -26.03
C ALA A 343 9.95 -6.26 -27.27
N THR A 344 11.08 -5.55 -27.33
CA THR A 344 12.05 -5.70 -28.42
C THR A 344 13.01 -6.88 -28.21
N ARG A 345 13.01 -7.43 -27.00
CA ARG A 345 13.79 -8.62 -26.63
C ARG A 345 12.82 -9.73 -26.24
N VAL A 346 13.05 -10.93 -26.76
CA VAL A 346 12.32 -12.14 -26.36
C VAL A 346 13.21 -12.87 -25.37
N ILE A 347 12.63 -13.30 -24.23
CA ILE A 347 13.32 -14.19 -23.31
C ILE A 347 13.30 -15.59 -23.94
N PRO A 348 14.46 -16.18 -24.23
CA PRO A 348 14.50 -17.57 -24.66
C PRO A 348 13.88 -18.44 -23.56
N LYS A 349 12.81 -19.14 -23.89
CA LYS A 349 12.25 -20.13 -22.98
C LYS A 349 13.09 -21.39 -23.11
N THR A 350 13.69 -21.82 -22.02
CA THR A 350 14.40 -23.09 -21.95
C THR A 350 13.46 -24.11 -21.29
N TYR A 351 13.23 -25.20 -21.99
CA TYR A 351 12.42 -26.31 -21.49
C TYR A 351 13.30 -27.33 -20.79
N ASP A 352 12.76 -27.91 -19.75
CA ASP A 352 13.38 -29.03 -19.03
C ASP A 352 12.40 -30.23 -18.91
N ARG A 353 12.75 -31.23 -18.17
CA ARG A 353 11.93 -32.43 -17.96
C ARG A 353 10.58 -32.16 -17.26
N PHE A 354 10.41 -30.97 -16.66
CA PHE A 354 9.20 -30.55 -15.99
C PHE A 354 8.23 -29.76 -16.88
N VAL A 355 8.56 -29.62 -18.19
CA VAL A 355 7.59 -29.04 -19.15
C VAL A 355 6.28 -29.81 -19.08
N THR A 356 5.15 -29.12 -18.95
CA THR A 356 3.84 -29.76 -18.83
C THR A 356 3.26 -30.15 -20.19
N MET A 357 2.35 -31.10 -20.19
CA MET A 357 1.62 -31.50 -21.41
C MET A 357 0.87 -30.31 -22.02
N GLY A 358 0.27 -29.46 -21.17
CA GLY A 358 -0.42 -28.23 -21.63
C GLY A 358 0.53 -27.27 -22.32
N GLU A 359 1.74 -27.08 -21.79
CA GLU A 359 2.77 -26.26 -22.45
C GLU A 359 3.19 -26.85 -23.79
N LEU A 360 3.40 -28.17 -23.85
CA LEU A 360 3.72 -28.87 -25.10
C LEU A 360 2.65 -28.62 -26.17
N MET A 361 1.37 -28.67 -25.79
CA MET A 361 0.26 -28.42 -26.71
C MET A 361 0.25 -26.99 -27.29
N THR A 362 0.89 -26.04 -26.66
CA THR A 362 1.02 -24.67 -27.19
C THR A 362 2.12 -24.52 -28.23
N LEU A 363 3.01 -25.53 -28.35
CA LEU A 363 4.18 -25.50 -29.22
C LEU A 363 3.95 -26.39 -30.44
N PRO A 364 4.25 -25.93 -31.69
CA PRO A 364 4.08 -26.77 -32.88
C PRO A 364 4.84 -28.10 -32.78
N ALA A 365 6.10 -28.08 -32.31
CA ALA A 365 6.89 -29.27 -32.09
C ALA A 365 6.32 -30.16 -30.95
N GLY A 366 5.79 -29.54 -29.90
CA GLY A 366 5.18 -30.22 -28.76
C GLY A 366 3.86 -30.93 -29.12
N GLN A 367 3.04 -30.32 -29.97
CA GLN A 367 1.78 -30.93 -30.44
C GLN A 367 2.01 -32.27 -31.14
N ALA A 368 3.05 -32.36 -31.99
CA ALA A 368 3.41 -33.60 -32.64
C ALA A 368 3.81 -34.69 -31.60
N VAL A 369 4.60 -34.31 -30.62
CA VAL A 369 5.01 -35.22 -29.52
C VAL A 369 3.81 -35.70 -28.72
N VAL A 370 2.87 -34.77 -28.35
CA VAL A 370 1.67 -35.14 -27.59
C VAL A 370 0.77 -36.10 -28.41
N GLN A 371 0.58 -35.83 -29.70
CA GLN A 371 -0.20 -36.70 -30.57
C GLN A 371 0.42 -38.12 -30.65
N GLU A 372 1.71 -38.20 -30.82
CA GLU A 372 2.46 -39.49 -30.84
C GLU A 372 2.30 -40.23 -29.50
N MET A 373 2.41 -39.52 -28.40
CA MET A 373 2.21 -40.06 -27.06
C MET A 373 0.77 -40.56 -26.87
N MET A 374 -0.25 -39.75 -27.22
CA MET A 374 -1.67 -40.14 -27.09
C MET A 374 -1.97 -41.41 -27.94
N ALA A 375 -1.40 -41.52 -29.13
CA ALA A 375 -1.54 -42.68 -29.96
C ALA A 375 -0.88 -43.93 -29.35
N ALA A 376 0.31 -43.76 -28.75
CA ALA A 376 1.05 -44.86 -28.10
C ALA A 376 0.38 -45.37 -26.81
N TYR A 377 -0.28 -44.48 -26.06
CA TYR A 377 -0.88 -44.81 -24.76
C TYR A 377 -2.31 -45.32 -24.82
N GLN A 378 -2.99 -45.29 -26.00
CA GLN A 378 -4.39 -45.63 -26.11
C GLN A 378 -5.27 -45.01 -24.99
N MET A 379 -4.96 -43.78 -24.55
CA MET A 379 -5.75 -43.13 -23.55
C MET A 379 -7.17 -42.95 -24.06
N PRO A 380 -8.20 -43.48 -23.40
CA PRO A 380 -9.55 -43.30 -23.84
C PRO A 380 -9.87 -41.80 -23.79
N ALA A 381 -10.16 -41.22 -24.96
CA ALA A 381 -10.65 -39.87 -25.01
C ALA A 381 -12.09 -39.89 -24.42
N VAL A 382 -12.23 -39.34 -23.20
CA VAL A 382 -13.56 -39.08 -22.63
C VAL A 382 -14.16 -37.98 -23.46
N SER A 383 -15.29 -38.26 -24.12
CA SER A 383 -16.01 -37.24 -24.90
C SER A 383 -16.51 -36.12 -23.99
N GLU A 384 -16.60 -34.89 -24.50
CA GLU A 384 -17.14 -33.76 -23.73
C GLU A 384 -18.58 -34.05 -23.26
N GLU A 385 -19.37 -34.81 -24.02
CA GLU A 385 -20.70 -35.26 -23.64
C GLU A 385 -20.67 -36.20 -22.42
N GLU A 386 -19.75 -37.13 -22.39
CA GLU A 386 -19.57 -38.05 -21.26
C GLU A 386 -19.06 -37.31 -20.01
N ARG A 387 -18.15 -36.34 -20.19
CA ARG A 387 -17.70 -35.46 -19.14
C ARG A 387 -18.81 -34.65 -18.53
N GLN A 388 -19.65 -34.02 -19.38
CA GLN A 388 -20.80 -33.23 -18.92
C GLN A 388 -21.88 -34.14 -18.27
N ARG A 389 -22.05 -35.36 -18.75
CA ARG A 389 -22.96 -36.32 -18.14
C ARG A 389 -22.53 -36.66 -16.71
N ARG A 390 -21.23 -36.94 -16.50
CA ARG A 390 -20.68 -37.22 -15.15
C ARG A 390 -20.77 -36.03 -14.20
N LEU A 391 -20.51 -34.83 -14.69
CA LEU A 391 -20.63 -33.62 -13.90
C LEU A 391 -22.06 -33.27 -13.48
N ASN A 392 -23.07 -33.75 -14.21
CA ASN A 392 -24.48 -33.50 -13.96
C ASN A 392 -25.21 -34.66 -13.28
N ASP A 393 -24.50 -35.77 -12.97
CA ASP A 393 -25.08 -36.92 -12.30
C ASP A 393 -25.12 -36.67 -10.78
N GLU A 394 -26.26 -36.17 -10.29
CA GLU A 394 -26.47 -35.86 -8.87
C GLU A 394 -26.62 -37.13 -7.99
N GLU A 395 -26.80 -38.33 -8.58
CA GLU A 395 -26.99 -39.57 -7.85
C GLU A 395 -25.67 -40.34 -7.63
N ASP A 396 -24.61 -40.06 -8.40
CA ASP A 396 -23.31 -40.68 -8.26
C ASP A 396 -22.38 -39.86 -7.34
N THR A 397 -22.47 -40.11 -6.03
CA THR A 397 -21.60 -39.49 -5.02
C THR A 397 -20.24 -40.21 -4.86
N GLU A 398 -20.03 -41.34 -5.53
CA GLU A 398 -18.77 -42.10 -5.49
C GLU A 398 -17.86 -41.75 -6.67
N ASP A 399 -18.39 -41.18 -7.75
CA ASP A 399 -17.56 -40.67 -8.82
C ASP A 399 -16.81 -39.42 -8.34
N VAL A 400 -15.54 -39.62 -8.00
CA VAL A 400 -14.60 -38.55 -7.64
C VAL A 400 -14.31 -37.74 -8.89
N ALA A 401 -15.26 -37.05 -9.46
CA ALA A 401 -15.21 -36.22 -10.68
C ALA A 401 -13.78 -35.71 -11.04
N MET A 402 -12.85 -36.65 -11.25
CA MET A 402 -11.47 -36.31 -11.63
C MET A 402 -11.50 -35.92 -13.11
N ASP A 403 -11.24 -34.66 -13.36
CA ASP A 403 -10.95 -34.21 -14.72
C ASP A 403 -9.56 -34.71 -15.14
N TYR A 404 -9.53 -35.97 -15.60
CA TYR A 404 -8.29 -36.59 -16.05
C TYR A 404 -7.66 -35.84 -17.23
N ALA A 405 -8.45 -35.12 -18.02
CA ALA A 405 -7.94 -34.32 -19.13
C ALA A 405 -7.23 -33.06 -18.59
N ALA A 406 -7.86 -32.32 -17.66
CA ALA A 406 -7.24 -31.19 -17.02
C ALA A 406 -6.01 -31.61 -16.21
N MET A 407 -6.11 -32.69 -15.44
CA MET A 407 -4.99 -33.23 -14.66
C MET A 407 -3.82 -33.65 -15.56
N GLY A 408 -4.14 -34.24 -16.73
CA GLY A 408 -3.13 -34.61 -17.71
C GLY A 408 -2.42 -33.40 -18.32
N MET A 409 -3.09 -32.29 -18.51
CA MET A 409 -2.51 -31.06 -19.08
C MET A 409 -1.49 -30.42 -18.14
N ASP A 410 -1.71 -30.47 -16.83
CA ASP A 410 -0.79 -29.94 -15.83
C ASP A 410 0.34 -30.91 -15.45
N MET A 411 0.30 -32.14 -16.00
CA MET A 411 1.27 -33.17 -15.68
C MET A 411 2.62 -32.88 -16.38
N PRO A 412 3.75 -32.85 -15.61
CA PRO A 412 5.08 -32.71 -16.18
C PRO A 412 5.45 -33.94 -17.03
N LEU A 413 6.18 -33.71 -18.11
CA LEU A 413 6.63 -34.77 -19.03
C LEU A 413 7.35 -35.93 -18.33
N CYS A 414 8.19 -35.64 -17.31
CA CYS A 414 8.84 -36.67 -16.51
C CYS A 414 7.84 -37.54 -15.75
N LYS A 415 6.72 -36.98 -15.26
CA LYS A 415 5.68 -37.78 -14.58
C LYS A 415 4.88 -38.65 -15.53
N VAL A 416 4.62 -38.15 -16.73
CA VAL A 416 4.01 -38.95 -17.79
C VAL A 416 4.92 -40.17 -18.11
N ALA A 417 6.24 -39.96 -18.17
CA ALA A 417 7.20 -41.04 -18.36
C ALA A 417 7.18 -42.07 -17.22
N ASP A 418 7.21 -41.61 -15.97
CA ASP A 418 7.13 -42.46 -14.76
C ASP A 418 5.85 -43.34 -14.77
N MET A 419 4.72 -42.80 -15.21
CA MET A 419 3.41 -43.47 -15.23
C MET A 419 3.20 -44.34 -16.47
N SER A 420 4.11 -44.29 -17.45
CA SER A 420 4.00 -44.97 -18.73
C SER A 420 4.21 -46.49 -18.70
N GLY A 421 4.57 -47.03 -17.53
CA GLY A 421 4.93 -48.46 -17.44
C GLY A 421 6.17 -48.85 -18.27
N GLY A 422 7.02 -47.87 -18.58
CA GLY A 422 8.25 -48.08 -19.37
C GLY A 422 8.09 -47.82 -20.88
N ALA A 423 6.92 -47.42 -21.33
CA ALA A 423 6.70 -47.08 -22.74
C ALA A 423 7.43 -45.78 -23.12
N MET A 424 7.54 -44.80 -22.18
CA MET A 424 8.37 -43.62 -22.31
C MET A 424 9.57 -43.73 -21.37
N THR A 425 10.77 -43.68 -21.93
CA THR A 425 12.00 -43.74 -21.16
C THR A 425 12.49 -42.33 -20.81
N GLU A 426 13.38 -42.23 -19.82
CA GLU A 426 14.07 -40.97 -19.49
C GLU A 426 14.87 -40.42 -20.69
N GLU A 427 15.38 -41.31 -21.54
CA GLU A 427 16.09 -40.93 -22.77
C GLU A 427 15.12 -40.29 -23.79
N THR A 428 13.90 -40.81 -23.89
CA THR A 428 12.84 -40.20 -24.71
C THR A 428 12.51 -38.80 -24.21
N VAL A 429 12.37 -38.61 -22.89
CA VAL A 429 12.15 -37.28 -22.28
C VAL A 429 13.27 -36.31 -22.63
N ARG A 430 14.53 -36.73 -22.51
CA ARG A 430 15.71 -35.92 -22.86
C ARG A 430 15.72 -35.54 -24.34
N THR A 431 15.35 -36.46 -25.22
CA THR A 431 15.28 -36.20 -26.65
C THR A 431 14.23 -35.17 -26.99
N ILE A 432 13.03 -35.30 -26.39
CA ILE A 432 11.94 -34.30 -26.54
C ILE A 432 12.41 -32.94 -26.05
N VAL A 433 12.96 -32.86 -24.85
CA VAL A 433 13.44 -31.59 -24.26
C VAL A 433 14.55 -30.97 -25.13
N ALA A 434 15.46 -31.76 -25.66
CA ALA A 434 16.51 -31.28 -26.56
C ALA A 434 15.92 -30.69 -27.86
N ALA A 435 14.89 -31.33 -28.43
CA ALA A 435 14.19 -30.84 -29.64
C ALA A 435 13.43 -29.53 -29.39
N LEU A 436 12.86 -29.34 -28.18
CA LEU A 436 12.14 -28.12 -27.80
C LEU A 436 13.07 -26.90 -27.61
N ASN A 437 14.36 -27.15 -27.33
CA ASN A 437 15.37 -26.12 -27.06
C ASN A 437 16.24 -25.79 -28.32
N GLN A 438 15.95 -26.38 -29.48
CA GLN A 438 16.56 -26.04 -30.76
C GLN A 438 15.85 -24.89 -31.44
#